data_f2dd0a4d5a59c750b5d877ea8fc9ecff
#
_entry.id   f2dd0a4d5a59c750b5d877ea8fc9ecff
#
_cell.length_a   1.000
_cell.length_b   1.000
_cell.length_c   1.000
_cell.angle_alpha   90.00
_cell.angle_beta   90.00
_cell.angle_gamma   90.00
#
_symmetry.space_group_name_H-M   'P 1'
#
loop_
_entity.id
_entity.type
_entity.pdbx_description
1 polymer ?
#
loop_
_entity_poly.entity_id
_entity_poly.type
_entity_poly.pdbx_seq_one_letter_code
_entity_poly.pdbx_strand_id
1 'polypeptide(L)'
;MKLFLSYLKSHLRLLGMLLLFGALFLAVLLLYRAPLEGALYGLLLCFALGLCFLTAGFLRYRKKHRALQQVLSQLRENLPPLPEASDAVESDYQDLLAALDEGRRSVAARSAEAQDRAETFYTAWVHQIKTPMAAMGLLLQSGAPDPALLKGELFSMEKYVDLVLTYQRLGSDTTDLVLKDCDLDAIIRAAVKEYARLFILKKLTLTFTPTGLTVLTDEKWLGFVIGQLLSNALKYTKNGGVTIYAQGRRLIIEDTGMGIPPTELPRIFEKSFTGENGRTDRRTTGLGLYLCQRACTLLGHGIAAESEVGKGTRVILDLARSDIPTE
;
A
#
# COMPACT_ATOMS: atom_id res chain seq x y z
N MET A 1 6.02 18.53 -45.78
CA MET A 1 7.42 18.81 -46.13
C MET A 1 8.40 18.24 -45.08
N LYS A 2 8.23 18.50 -43.75
CA LYS A 2 9.14 18.01 -42.68
C LYS A 2 9.25 16.47 -42.61
N LEU A 3 8.15 15.75 -42.78
CA LEU A 3 8.09 14.28 -42.71
C LEU A 3 8.87 13.61 -43.87
N PHE A 4 8.75 14.17 -45.08
CA PHE A 4 9.47 13.70 -46.27
C PHE A 4 10.99 13.94 -46.13
N LEU A 5 11.37 15.10 -45.62
CA LEU A 5 12.76 15.42 -45.32
C LEU A 5 13.37 14.49 -44.26
N SER A 6 12.60 14.15 -43.24
CA SER A 6 13.01 13.16 -42.21
C SER A 6 13.22 11.77 -42.80
N TYR A 7 12.31 11.32 -43.66
CA TYR A 7 12.43 10.03 -44.36
C TYR A 7 13.64 9.98 -45.29
N LEU A 8 13.86 11.09 -46.06
CA LEU A 8 15.01 11.20 -46.95
C LEU A 8 16.34 11.17 -46.19
N LYS A 9 16.36 11.84 -45.02
CA LYS A 9 17.55 11.89 -44.15
C LYS A 9 17.89 10.52 -43.54
N SER A 10 16.91 9.68 -43.20
CA SER A 10 17.15 8.32 -42.70
C SER A 10 17.67 7.38 -43.80
N HIS A 11 17.41 7.67 -45.09
CA HIS A 11 17.87 6.89 -46.25
C HIS A 11 19.04 7.51 -46.99
N LEU A 12 19.66 8.60 -46.46
CA LEU A 12 20.72 9.34 -47.11
C LEU A 12 21.95 8.46 -47.43
N ARG A 13 22.29 7.50 -46.52
CA ARG A 13 23.39 6.54 -46.74
C ARG A 13 23.10 5.61 -47.90
N LEU A 14 21.88 5.14 -48.02
CA LEU A 14 21.45 4.22 -49.07
C LEU A 14 21.39 4.93 -50.41
N LEU A 15 20.93 6.19 -50.45
CA LEU A 15 20.95 7.04 -51.63
C LEU A 15 22.40 7.38 -52.09
N GLY A 16 23.26 7.69 -51.13
CA GLY A 16 24.69 7.92 -51.42
C GLY A 16 25.38 6.69 -51.99
N MET A 17 25.07 5.50 -51.48
CA MET A 17 25.58 4.23 -51.96
C MET A 17 25.10 3.89 -53.38
N LEU A 18 23.79 4.17 -53.68
CA LEU A 18 23.23 4.01 -55.04
C LEU A 18 23.87 4.97 -56.06
N LEU A 19 24.10 6.20 -55.67
CA LEU A 19 24.80 7.21 -56.53
C LEU A 19 26.26 6.75 -56.80
N LEU A 20 26.96 6.24 -55.77
CA LEU A 20 28.32 5.76 -55.91
C LEU A 20 28.39 4.55 -56.87
N PHE A 21 27.48 3.56 -56.71
CA PHE A 21 27.38 2.44 -57.61
C PHE A 21 27.05 2.83 -59.04
N GLY A 22 26.13 3.80 -59.24
CA GLY A 22 25.80 4.34 -60.54
C GLY A 22 26.98 5.03 -61.20
N ALA A 23 27.75 5.83 -60.45
CA ALA A 23 28.97 6.47 -60.94
C ALA A 23 30.05 5.46 -61.30
N LEU A 24 30.26 4.44 -60.45
CA LEU A 24 31.24 3.38 -60.72
C LEU A 24 30.85 2.59 -61.99
N PHE A 25 29.56 2.23 -62.11
CA PHE A 25 29.03 1.53 -63.29
C PHE A 25 29.25 2.35 -64.58
N LEU A 26 28.96 3.63 -64.53
CA LEU A 26 29.20 4.56 -65.65
C LEU A 26 30.69 4.62 -66.01
N ALA A 27 31.57 4.70 -65.02
CA ALA A 27 33.01 4.75 -65.22
C ALA A 27 33.52 3.49 -65.92
N VAL A 28 33.04 2.30 -65.51
CA VAL A 28 33.38 1.01 -66.13
C VAL A 28 32.91 0.97 -67.60
N LEU A 29 31.69 1.41 -67.87
CA LEU A 29 31.17 1.40 -69.24
C LEU A 29 31.93 2.36 -70.18
N LEU A 30 32.36 3.52 -69.67
CA LEU A 30 33.22 4.45 -70.43
C LEU A 30 34.60 3.85 -70.73
N LEU A 31 35.18 3.10 -69.81
CA LEU A 31 36.45 2.42 -69.95
C LEU A 31 36.39 1.34 -71.05
N TYR A 32 35.29 0.59 -71.11
CA TYR A 32 35.08 -0.49 -72.09
C TYR A 32 34.53 0.01 -73.43
N ARG A 33 34.37 1.31 -73.65
CA ARG A 33 33.79 1.94 -74.87
C ARG A 33 32.48 1.29 -75.31
N ALA A 34 31.65 0.88 -74.32
CA ALA A 34 30.34 0.29 -74.60
C ALA A 34 29.40 1.29 -75.23
N PRO A 35 28.38 0.89 -76.04
CA PRO A 35 27.44 1.84 -76.63
C PRO A 35 26.63 2.51 -75.53
N LEU A 36 26.73 3.86 -75.53
CA LEU A 36 26.13 4.71 -74.49
C LEU A 36 24.62 4.58 -74.38
N GLU A 37 23.94 4.26 -75.47
CA GLU A 37 22.46 4.12 -75.52
C GLU A 37 21.93 3.05 -74.59
N GLY A 38 22.53 1.85 -74.59
CA GLY A 38 22.13 0.74 -73.71
C GLY A 38 22.38 1.00 -72.24
N ALA A 39 23.48 1.72 -71.94
CA ALA A 39 23.81 2.15 -70.60
C ALA A 39 22.81 3.17 -70.03
N LEU A 40 22.36 4.09 -70.86
CA LEU A 40 21.38 5.11 -70.46
C LEU A 40 20.02 4.47 -70.15
N TYR A 41 19.57 3.52 -70.96
CA TYR A 41 18.34 2.75 -70.70
C TYR A 41 18.42 1.96 -69.40
N GLY A 42 19.51 1.29 -69.12
CA GLY A 42 19.72 0.57 -67.87
C GLY A 42 19.67 1.50 -66.63
N LEU A 43 20.35 2.63 -66.71
CA LEU A 43 20.34 3.65 -65.65
C LEU A 43 18.92 4.24 -65.41
N LEU A 44 18.19 4.52 -66.50
CA LEU A 44 16.84 5.05 -66.40
C LEU A 44 15.87 4.05 -65.76
N LEU A 45 16.01 2.74 -66.11
CA LEU A 45 15.23 1.66 -65.49
C LEU A 45 15.55 1.50 -63.99
N CYS A 46 16.83 1.52 -63.63
CA CYS A 46 17.24 1.50 -62.23
C CYS A 46 16.74 2.68 -61.42
N PHE A 47 16.76 3.88 -62.00
CA PHE A 47 16.23 5.10 -61.39
C PHE A 47 14.71 5.03 -61.19
N ALA A 48 13.98 4.54 -62.20
CA ALA A 48 12.51 4.36 -62.10
C ALA A 48 12.14 3.33 -61.02
N LEU A 49 12.85 2.19 -60.94
CA LEU A 49 12.66 1.21 -59.89
C LEU A 49 13.02 1.78 -58.49
N GLY A 50 14.13 2.50 -58.37
CA GLY A 50 14.54 3.19 -57.15
C GLY A 50 13.50 4.19 -56.66
N LEU A 51 12.93 4.97 -57.58
CA LEU A 51 11.88 5.93 -57.26
C LEU A 51 10.60 5.25 -56.80
N CYS A 52 10.25 4.09 -57.42
CA CYS A 52 9.10 3.27 -57.00
C CYS A 52 9.29 2.70 -55.60
N PHE A 53 10.47 2.20 -55.27
CA PHE A 53 10.81 1.71 -53.91
C PHE A 53 10.78 2.84 -52.88
N LEU A 54 11.32 4.02 -53.19
CA LEU A 54 11.30 5.18 -52.30
C LEU A 54 9.87 5.67 -52.03
N THR A 55 9.02 5.74 -53.06
CA THR A 55 7.64 6.17 -52.88
C THR A 55 6.82 5.15 -52.08
N ALA A 56 6.98 3.85 -52.33
CA ALA A 56 6.32 2.79 -51.55
C ALA A 56 6.78 2.79 -50.06
N GLY A 57 8.09 2.97 -49.85
CA GLY A 57 8.66 3.10 -48.49
C GLY A 57 8.14 4.33 -47.77
N PHE A 58 8.08 5.47 -48.44
CA PHE A 58 7.51 6.71 -47.87
C PHE A 58 6.02 6.57 -47.48
N LEU A 59 5.23 5.90 -48.30
CA LEU A 59 3.80 5.66 -48.02
C LEU A 59 3.65 4.79 -46.76
N ARG A 60 4.47 3.73 -46.60
CA ARG A 60 4.50 2.89 -45.38
C ARG A 60 4.90 3.71 -44.16
N TYR A 61 6.00 4.49 -44.27
CA TYR A 61 6.48 5.36 -43.18
C TYR A 61 5.40 6.37 -42.76
N ARG A 62 4.74 7.01 -43.72
CA ARG A 62 3.63 7.97 -43.47
C ARG A 62 2.45 7.31 -42.77
N LYS A 63 2.05 6.06 -43.17
CA LYS A 63 0.97 5.29 -42.54
C LYS A 63 1.32 5.00 -41.08
N LYS A 64 2.55 4.52 -40.81
CA LYS A 64 3.02 4.21 -39.47
C LYS A 64 3.12 5.46 -38.57
N HIS A 65 3.67 6.54 -39.10
CA HIS A 65 3.72 7.80 -38.36
C HIS A 65 2.34 8.31 -37.95
N ARG A 66 1.34 8.19 -38.84
CA ARG A 66 -0.04 8.57 -38.51
C ARG A 66 -0.64 7.67 -37.45
N ALA A 67 -0.41 6.37 -37.50
CA ALA A 67 -0.88 5.43 -36.49
C ALA A 67 -0.27 5.78 -35.11
N LEU A 68 1.03 6.05 -35.03
CA LEU A 68 1.69 6.48 -33.80
C LEU A 68 1.15 7.83 -33.27
N GLN A 69 0.82 8.77 -34.16
CA GLN A 69 0.18 10.03 -33.77
C GLN A 69 -1.23 9.83 -33.18
N GLN A 70 -1.99 8.87 -33.72
CA GLN A 70 -3.29 8.51 -33.16
C GLN A 70 -3.14 7.87 -31.78
N VAL A 71 -2.19 6.92 -31.62
CA VAL A 71 -1.83 6.35 -30.30
C VAL A 71 -1.49 7.46 -29.32
N LEU A 72 -0.63 8.39 -29.69
CA LEU A 72 -0.23 9.51 -28.84
C LEU A 72 -1.41 10.41 -28.43
N SER A 73 -2.35 10.66 -29.35
CA SER A 73 -3.55 11.46 -29.04
C SER A 73 -4.55 10.76 -28.12
N GLN A 74 -4.53 9.44 -28.09
CA GLN A 74 -5.41 8.59 -27.26
C GLN A 74 -4.74 8.18 -25.94
N LEU A 75 -3.45 8.53 -25.74
CA LEU A 75 -2.66 8.15 -24.57
C LEU A 75 -3.07 8.99 -23.35
N ARG A 76 -4.25 8.71 -22.75
CA ARG A 76 -4.69 9.38 -21.52
C ARG A 76 -4.57 8.49 -20.29
N GLU A 77 -5.05 7.25 -20.37
CA GLU A 77 -5.09 6.33 -19.21
C GLU A 77 -4.41 4.99 -19.48
N ASN A 78 -4.53 4.47 -20.69
CA ASN A 78 -3.97 3.18 -21.06
C ASN A 78 -3.14 3.31 -22.34
N LEU A 79 -2.10 2.48 -22.47
CA LEU A 79 -1.36 2.33 -23.72
C LEU A 79 -2.26 1.60 -24.74
N PRO A 80 -2.71 2.26 -25.81
CA PRO A 80 -3.49 1.58 -26.84
C PRO A 80 -2.58 0.63 -27.62
N PRO A 81 -3.16 -0.33 -28.40
CA PRO A 81 -2.35 -1.27 -29.17
C PRO A 81 -1.44 -0.52 -30.16
N LEU A 82 -0.16 -0.85 -30.11
CA LEU A 82 0.87 -0.27 -30.97
C LEU A 82 0.79 -0.91 -32.36
N PRO A 83 1.17 -0.18 -33.45
CA PRO A 83 1.30 -0.76 -34.79
C PRO A 83 2.37 -1.87 -34.77
N GLU A 84 2.25 -2.85 -35.67
CA GLU A 84 3.21 -3.95 -35.78
C GLU A 84 4.66 -3.44 -35.93
N ALA A 85 5.58 -4.05 -35.19
CA ALA A 85 7.00 -3.73 -35.26
C ALA A 85 7.55 -4.11 -36.65
N SER A 86 8.33 -3.24 -37.24
CA SER A 86 8.95 -3.48 -38.58
C SER A 86 10.32 -4.12 -38.46
N ASP A 87 10.97 -4.01 -37.32
CA ASP A 87 12.31 -4.56 -37.05
C ASP A 87 12.45 -4.93 -35.54
N ALA A 88 13.54 -5.61 -35.22
CA ALA A 88 13.83 -6.05 -33.86
C ALA A 88 13.97 -4.89 -32.88
N VAL A 89 14.60 -3.80 -33.28
CA VAL A 89 14.81 -2.63 -32.41
C VAL A 89 13.48 -1.97 -32.04
N GLU A 90 12.55 -1.94 -32.99
CA GLU A 90 11.22 -1.41 -32.74
C GLU A 90 10.40 -2.34 -31.81
N SER A 91 10.57 -3.67 -31.95
CA SER A 91 10.01 -4.63 -31.01
C SER A 91 10.55 -4.40 -29.60
N ASP A 92 11.87 -4.21 -29.45
CA ASP A 92 12.49 -3.94 -28.14
C ASP A 92 11.92 -2.65 -27.51
N TYR A 93 11.71 -1.59 -28.32
CA TYR A 93 11.06 -0.36 -27.83
C TYR A 93 9.60 -0.59 -27.40
N GLN A 94 8.87 -1.43 -28.11
CA GLN A 94 7.49 -1.77 -27.73
C GLN A 94 7.45 -2.56 -26.42
N ASP A 95 8.38 -3.50 -26.24
CA ASP A 95 8.51 -4.27 -24.99
C ASP A 95 8.88 -3.37 -23.80
N LEU A 96 9.78 -2.41 -24.00
CA LEU A 96 10.10 -1.40 -22.99
C LEU A 96 8.89 -0.52 -22.63
N LEU A 97 8.12 -0.10 -23.62
CA LEU A 97 6.90 0.68 -23.38
C LEU A 97 5.83 -0.14 -22.64
N ALA A 98 5.68 -1.42 -22.98
CA ALA A 98 4.76 -2.31 -22.30
C ALA A 98 5.16 -2.52 -20.84
N ALA A 99 6.44 -2.75 -20.57
CA ALA A 99 6.97 -2.89 -19.21
C ALA A 99 6.79 -1.60 -18.38
N LEU A 100 7.00 -0.44 -18.98
CA LEU A 100 6.76 0.86 -18.32
C LEU A 100 5.27 1.09 -18.01
N ASP A 101 4.37 0.72 -18.93
CA ASP A 101 2.93 0.87 -18.71
C ASP A 101 2.43 -0.08 -17.63
N GLU A 102 2.93 -1.32 -17.58
CA GLU A 102 2.63 -2.27 -16.50
C GLU A 102 3.14 -1.75 -15.15
N GLY A 103 4.37 -1.23 -15.10
CA GLY A 103 4.91 -0.56 -13.90
C GLY A 103 4.01 0.60 -13.44
N ARG A 104 3.61 1.47 -14.37
CA ARG A 104 2.69 2.59 -14.08
C ARG A 104 1.34 2.11 -13.54
N ARG A 105 0.76 1.08 -14.16
CA ARG A 105 -0.52 0.50 -13.73
C ARG A 105 -0.42 -0.09 -12.33
N SER A 106 0.66 -0.81 -12.04
CA SER A 106 0.87 -1.40 -10.72
C SER A 106 0.98 -0.34 -9.62
N VAL A 107 1.70 0.76 -9.87
CA VAL A 107 1.80 1.91 -8.95
C VAL A 107 0.45 2.60 -8.77
N ALA A 108 -0.27 2.85 -9.87
CA ALA A 108 -1.60 3.47 -9.81
C ALA A 108 -2.61 2.60 -9.03
N ALA A 109 -2.61 1.28 -9.26
CA ALA A 109 -3.46 0.35 -8.54
C ALA A 109 -3.15 0.32 -7.04
N ARG A 110 -1.87 0.27 -6.66
CA ARG A 110 -1.44 0.34 -5.26
C ARG A 110 -1.84 1.65 -4.60
N SER A 111 -1.70 2.78 -5.31
CA SER A 111 -2.09 4.09 -4.81
C SER A 111 -3.61 4.19 -4.60
N ALA A 112 -4.41 3.73 -5.57
CA ALA A 112 -5.87 3.70 -5.45
C ALA A 112 -6.33 2.81 -4.29
N GLU A 113 -5.72 1.63 -4.12
CA GLU A 113 -6.01 0.74 -3.00
C GLU A 113 -5.61 1.34 -1.65
N ALA A 114 -4.47 2.05 -1.58
CA ALA A 114 -4.04 2.76 -0.37
C ALA A 114 -5.02 3.89 -0.02
N GLN A 115 -5.51 4.64 -1.02
CA GLN A 115 -6.49 5.71 -0.83
C GLN A 115 -7.83 5.17 -0.35
N ASP A 116 -8.36 4.11 -0.96
CA ASP A 116 -9.60 3.45 -0.54
C ASP A 116 -9.49 2.92 0.90
N ARG A 117 -8.34 2.31 1.22
CA ARG A 117 -8.05 1.87 2.59
C ARG A 117 -8.03 3.02 3.59
N ALA A 118 -7.50 4.19 3.21
CA ALA A 118 -7.47 5.36 4.06
C ALA A 118 -8.87 5.96 4.23
N GLU A 119 -9.66 6.06 3.17
CA GLU A 119 -11.03 6.59 3.21
C GLU A 119 -11.93 5.73 4.11
N THR A 120 -11.88 4.41 3.95
CA THR A 120 -12.60 3.45 4.81
C THR A 120 -12.21 3.63 6.28
N PHE A 121 -10.90 3.79 6.56
CA PHE A 121 -10.40 4.03 7.92
C PHE A 121 -10.95 5.33 8.49
N TYR A 122 -10.82 6.46 7.79
CA TYR A 122 -11.28 7.76 8.29
C TYR A 122 -12.79 7.81 8.49
N THR A 123 -13.57 7.19 7.60
CA THR A 123 -15.03 7.10 7.74
C THR A 123 -15.40 6.36 9.03
N ALA A 124 -14.80 5.20 9.28
CA ALA A 124 -15.04 4.42 10.50
C ALA A 124 -14.60 5.21 11.76
N TRP A 125 -13.48 5.92 11.72
CA TRP A 125 -13.00 6.75 12.81
C TRP A 125 -13.92 7.94 13.12
N VAL A 126 -14.42 8.65 12.10
CA VAL A 126 -15.37 9.75 12.31
C VAL A 126 -16.63 9.27 13.03
N HIS A 127 -17.12 8.08 12.69
CA HIS A 127 -18.26 7.49 13.39
C HIS A 127 -17.96 7.22 14.87
N GLN A 128 -16.73 6.78 15.19
CA GLN A 128 -16.33 6.48 16.55
C GLN A 128 -16.19 7.73 17.43
N ILE A 129 -15.66 8.82 16.88
CA ILE A 129 -15.49 10.05 17.65
C ILE A 129 -16.84 10.77 17.87
N LYS A 130 -17.80 10.63 16.94
CA LYS A 130 -19.14 11.20 17.09
C LYS A 130 -19.92 10.61 18.27
N THR A 131 -19.71 9.34 18.61
CA THR A 131 -20.43 8.66 19.70
C THR A 131 -20.15 9.28 21.07
N PRO A 132 -18.88 9.38 21.56
CA PRO A 132 -18.58 10.04 22.82
C PRO A 132 -18.92 11.54 22.79
N MET A 133 -18.79 12.22 21.63
CA MET A 133 -19.23 13.61 21.50
C MET A 133 -20.73 13.77 21.76
N ALA A 134 -21.55 12.90 21.19
CA ALA A 134 -23.01 12.90 21.42
C ALA A 134 -23.35 12.58 22.88
N ALA A 135 -22.64 11.58 23.48
CA ALA A 135 -22.82 11.25 24.90
C ALA A 135 -22.46 12.42 25.80
N MET A 136 -21.35 13.13 25.55
CA MET A 136 -20.99 14.34 26.28
C MET A 136 -22.07 15.43 26.12
N GLY A 137 -22.58 15.62 24.91
CA GLY A 137 -23.67 16.58 24.65
C GLY A 137 -24.93 16.30 25.48
N LEU A 138 -25.35 15.03 25.56
CA LEU A 138 -26.48 14.59 26.36
C LEU A 138 -26.22 14.77 27.88
N LEU A 139 -25.01 14.42 28.34
CA LEU A 139 -24.64 14.60 29.76
C LEU A 139 -24.65 16.08 30.15
N LEU A 140 -24.21 16.98 29.29
CA LEU A 140 -24.22 18.42 29.54
C LEU A 140 -25.66 18.98 29.55
N GLN A 141 -26.59 18.42 28.77
CA GLN A 141 -27.98 18.83 28.72
C GLN A 141 -28.82 18.31 29.90
N SER A 142 -28.33 17.32 30.66
CA SER A 142 -29.05 16.71 31.79
C SER A 142 -29.23 17.62 33.01
N GLY A 143 -28.71 18.85 33.01
CA GLY A 143 -28.79 19.82 34.06
C GLY A 143 -27.92 19.58 35.30
N ALA A 144 -27.40 18.36 35.49
CA ALA A 144 -26.44 17.98 36.54
C ALA A 144 -25.41 16.99 35.97
N PRO A 145 -24.46 17.45 35.14
CA PRO A 145 -23.50 16.57 34.48
C PRO A 145 -22.57 15.93 35.51
N ASP A 146 -22.46 14.60 35.49
CA ASP A 146 -21.46 13.86 36.29
C ASP A 146 -20.04 14.09 35.68
N PRO A 147 -19.15 14.78 36.41
CA PRO A 147 -17.78 15.02 35.91
C PRO A 147 -16.98 13.71 35.66
N ALA A 148 -17.36 12.63 36.33
CA ALA A 148 -16.72 11.35 36.16
C ALA A 148 -17.06 10.73 34.79
N LEU A 149 -18.33 10.81 34.39
CA LEU A 149 -18.79 10.33 33.09
C LEU A 149 -18.23 11.18 31.94
N LEU A 150 -18.27 12.53 32.10
CA LEU A 150 -17.69 13.45 31.11
C LEU A 150 -16.19 13.19 30.84
N LYS A 151 -15.42 12.97 31.92
CA LYS A 151 -14.00 12.64 31.79
C LYS A 151 -13.78 11.27 31.13
N GLY A 152 -14.71 10.31 31.31
CA GLY A 152 -14.67 9.02 30.63
C GLY A 152 -14.88 9.14 29.12
N GLU A 153 -15.85 9.96 28.70
CA GLU A 153 -16.10 10.20 27.28
C GLU A 153 -14.94 11.00 26.62
N LEU A 154 -14.38 12.00 27.32
CA LEU A 154 -13.20 12.75 26.86
C LEU A 154 -12.02 11.82 26.66
N PHE A 155 -11.73 10.96 27.62
CA PHE A 155 -10.68 9.95 27.52
C PHE A 155 -10.88 9.03 26.29
N SER A 156 -12.12 8.64 26.03
CA SER A 156 -12.45 7.82 24.84
C SER A 156 -12.13 8.58 23.55
N MET A 157 -12.42 9.88 23.49
CA MET A 157 -12.07 10.72 22.34
C MET A 157 -10.56 10.82 22.15
N GLU A 158 -9.79 11.04 23.22
CA GLU A 158 -8.32 11.08 23.19
C GLU A 158 -7.76 9.77 22.61
N LYS A 159 -8.29 8.61 23.02
CA LYS A 159 -7.88 7.31 22.51
C LYS A 159 -8.20 7.12 21.01
N TYR A 160 -9.31 7.66 20.52
CA TYR A 160 -9.60 7.62 19.08
C TYR A 160 -8.68 8.54 18.27
N VAL A 161 -8.23 9.67 18.84
CA VAL A 161 -7.21 10.53 18.22
C VAL A 161 -5.85 9.80 18.17
N ASP A 162 -5.44 9.20 19.27
CA ASP A 162 -4.20 8.39 19.32
C ASP A 162 -4.21 7.25 18.29
N LEU A 163 -5.36 6.62 18.08
CA LEU A 163 -5.53 5.55 17.08
C LEU A 163 -5.24 6.05 15.66
N VAL A 164 -5.73 7.25 15.29
CA VAL A 164 -5.48 7.85 13.97
C VAL A 164 -4.02 8.21 13.80
N LEU A 165 -3.42 8.83 14.80
CA LEU A 165 -2.00 9.19 14.76
C LEU A 165 -1.12 7.93 14.61
N THR A 166 -1.50 6.85 15.30
CA THR A 166 -0.83 5.54 15.18
C THR A 166 -1.00 4.95 13.78
N TYR A 167 -2.21 5.01 13.21
CA TYR A 167 -2.46 4.54 11.84
C TYR A 167 -1.62 5.30 10.82
N GLN A 168 -1.54 6.63 10.92
CA GLN A 168 -0.72 7.44 10.03
C GLN A 168 0.77 7.10 10.13
N ARG A 169 1.28 6.93 11.37
CA ARG A 169 2.69 6.56 11.59
C ARG A 169 3.03 5.17 11.05
N LEU A 170 2.13 4.20 11.18
CA LEU A 170 2.30 2.85 10.63
C LEU A 170 2.22 2.80 9.10
N GLY A 171 1.65 3.81 8.46
CA GLY A 171 1.55 3.94 7.00
C GLY A 171 2.67 4.75 6.35
N SER A 172 3.55 5.38 7.14
CA SER A 172 4.69 6.13 6.62
C SER A 172 5.93 5.24 6.51
N ASP A 173 6.66 5.36 5.39
CA ASP A 173 7.93 4.65 5.16
C ASP A 173 9.04 5.05 6.15
N THR A 174 8.82 6.12 6.93
CA THR A 174 9.74 6.66 7.93
C THR A 174 9.18 6.50 9.34
N THR A 175 8.94 5.26 9.79
CA THR A 175 8.59 5.04 11.20
C THR A 175 9.87 5.05 12.03
N ASP A 176 10.13 6.17 12.70
CA ASP A 176 11.26 6.29 13.65
C ASP A 176 11.01 5.39 14.86
N LEU A 177 11.48 4.15 14.80
CA LEU A 177 11.49 3.21 15.92
C LEU A 177 12.69 3.47 16.81
N VAL A 178 12.46 3.69 18.09
CA VAL A 178 13.51 3.79 19.11
C VAL A 178 13.55 2.51 19.92
N LEU A 179 14.22 1.49 19.38
CA LEU A 179 14.40 0.22 20.08
C LEU A 179 15.44 0.38 21.20
N LYS A 180 15.03 0.07 22.42
CA LYS A 180 15.89 0.05 23.62
C LYS A 180 15.46 -1.08 24.58
N ASP A 181 16.33 -1.44 25.46
CA ASP A 181 15.98 -2.35 26.57
C ASP A 181 15.05 -1.62 27.53
N CYS A 182 13.80 -2.09 27.61
CA CYS A 182 12.74 -1.51 28.41
C CYS A 182 12.32 -2.44 29.54
N ASP A 183 12.05 -1.89 30.72
CA ASP A 183 11.37 -2.58 31.81
C ASP A 183 9.91 -2.80 31.42
N LEU A 184 9.52 -4.07 31.17
CA LEU A 184 8.16 -4.43 30.78
C LEU A 184 7.14 -4.04 31.84
N ASP A 185 7.49 -4.20 33.13
CA ASP A 185 6.59 -3.87 34.23
C ASP A 185 6.33 -2.37 34.33
N ALA A 186 7.29 -1.54 33.96
CA ALA A 186 7.09 -0.08 33.88
C ALA A 186 6.07 0.29 32.79
N ILE A 187 6.17 -0.33 31.60
CA ILE A 187 5.23 -0.12 30.50
C ILE A 187 3.83 -0.58 30.88
N ILE A 188 3.71 -1.77 31.47
CA ILE A 188 2.41 -2.31 31.93
C ILE A 188 1.80 -1.39 32.98
N ARG A 189 2.56 -0.97 34.00
CA ARG A 189 2.08 -0.05 35.05
C ARG A 189 1.60 1.28 34.50
N ALA A 190 2.30 1.84 33.49
CA ALA A 190 1.88 3.06 32.82
C ALA A 190 0.52 2.88 32.14
N ALA A 191 0.36 1.82 31.35
CA ALA A 191 -0.91 1.49 30.69
C ALA A 191 -2.04 1.21 31.70
N VAL A 192 -1.79 0.42 32.75
CA VAL A 192 -2.77 0.13 33.81
C VAL A 192 -3.21 1.43 34.51
N LYS A 193 -2.30 2.33 34.85
CA LYS A 193 -2.60 3.61 35.48
C LYS A 193 -3.54 4.46 34.61
N GLU A 194 -3.34 4.45 33.31
CA GLU A 194 -4.15 5.20 32.34
C GLU A 194 -5.61 4.72 32.32
N TYR A 195 -5.82 3.39 32.36
CA TYR A 195 -7.16 2.78 32.32
C TYR A 195 -7.79 2.54 33.70
N ALA A 196 -7.07 2.70 34.81
CA ALA A 196 -7.49 2.38 36.17
C ALA A 196 -8.88 2.96 36.52
N ARG A 197 -9.12 4.22 36.12
CA ARG A 197 -10.41 4.89 36.39
C ARG A 197 -11.57 4.17 35.70
N LEU A 198 -11.40 3.67 34.49
CA LEU A 198 -12.45 2.97 33.75
C LEU A 198 -12.75 1.61 34.38
N PHE A 199 -11.74 0.92 34.92
CA PHE A 199 -11.93 -0.30 35.71
C PHE A 199 -12.75 -0.04 36.96
N ILE A 200 -12.46 1.03 37.69
CA ILE A 200 -13.22 1.44 38.88
C ILE A 200 -14.67 1.76 38.52
N LEU A 201 -14.90 2.59 37.50
CA LEU A 201 -16.24 2.97 37.05
C LEU A 201 -17.09 1.76 36.63
N LYS A 202 -16.48 0.78 35.97
CA LYS A 202 -17.12 -0.46 35.53
C LYS A 202 -17.18 -1.52 36.62
N LYS A 203 -16.59 -1.31 37.80
CA LYS A 203 -16.47 -2.26 38.91
C LYS A 203 -15.80 -3.57 38.48
N LEU A 204 -14.82 -3.51 37.59
CA LEU A 204 -14.04 -4.66 37.13
C LEU A 204 -12.75 -4.76 37.93
N THR A 205 -12.34 -6.00 38.24
CA THR A 205 -11.05 -6.25 38.87
C THR A 205 -9.91 -6.22 37.86
N LEU A 206 -8.76 -5.69 38.27
CA LEU A 206 -7.53 -5.73 37.48
C LEU A 206 -6.42 -6.30 38.34
N THR A 207 -5.90 -7.46 37.93
CA THR A 207 -4.81 -8.14 38.61
C THR A 207 -3.57 -8.09 37.73
N PHE A 208 -2.47 -7.59 38.28
CA PHE A 208 -1.18 -7.59 37.60
C PHE A 208 -0.12 -8.31 38.42
N THR A 209 0.48 -9.34 37.85
CA THR A 209 1.60 -10.08 38.42
C THR A 209 2.89 -9.54 37.81
N PRO A 210 3.80 -8.96 38.61
CA PRO A 210 5.08 -8.44 38.10
C PRO A 210 5.84 -9.51 37.30
N THR A 211 6.39 -9.13 36.17
CA THR A 211 7.07 -10.05 35.24
C THR A 211 8.57 -10.11 35.47
N GLY A 212 9.18 -9.00 35.92
CA GLY A 212 10.63 -8.83 36.05
C GLY A 212 11.39 -8.93 34.73
N LEU A 213 10.69 -8.75 33.59
CA LEU A 213 11.29 -8.88 32.26
C LEU A 213 11.80 -7.57 31.71
N THR A 214 12.97 -7.64 31.10
CA THR A 214 13.51 -6.60 30.22
C THR A 214 13.34 -7.06 28.76
N VAL A 215 12.80 -6.17 27.90
CA VAL A 215 12.46 -6.47 26.52
C VAL A 215 13.04 -5.41 25.60
N LEU A 216 13.73 -5.81 24.53
CA LEU A 216 14.17 -4.92 23.48
C LEU A 216 12.97 -4.51 22.62
N THR A 217 12.51 -3.27 22.83
CA THR A 217 11.26 -2.77 22.19
C THR A 217 11.26 -1.24 22.15
N ASP A 218 10.26 -0.68 21.49
CA ASP A 218 9.90 0.73 21.64
C ASP A 218 8.79 0.86 22.69
N GLU A 219 9.09 1.62 23.75
CA GLU A 219 8.19 1.82 24.89
C GLU A 219 6.81 2.38 24.50
N LYS A 220 6.78 3.33 23.53
CA LYS A 220 5.53 3.97 23.08
C LYS A 220 4.67 3.00 22.29
N TRP A 221 5.28 2.24 21.37
CA TRP A 221 4.57 1.29 20.56
C TRP A 221 4.05 0.09 21.37
N LEU A 222 4.87 -0.47 22.24
CA LEU A 222 4.42 -1.55 23.12
C LEU A 222 3.37 -1.07 24.12
N GLY A 223 3.52 0.15 24.66
CA GLY A 223 2.52 0.79 25.51
C GLY A 223 1.17 0.98 24.79
N PHE A 224 1.18 1.40 23.52
CA PHE A 224 -0.01 1.47 22.69
C PHE A 224 -0.69 0.09 22.55
N VAL A 225 0.08 -0.98 22.24
CA VAL A 225 -0.48 -2.32 22.10
C VAL A 225 -1.15 -2.76 23.40
N ILE A 226 -0.45 -2.65 24.55
CA ILE A 226 -1.01 -3.02 25.85
C ILE A 226 -2.26 -2.20 26.18
N GLY A 227 -2.23 -0.89 25.96
CA GLY A 227 -3.38 0.00 26.17
C GLY A 227 -4.59 -0.41 25.33
N GLN A 228 -4.37 -0.76 24.07
CA GLN A 228 -5.44 -1.19 23.17
C GLN A 228 -6.05 -2.54 23.59
N LEU A 229 -5.23 -3.46 24.08
CA LEU A 229 -5.70 -4.75 24.63
C LEU A 229 -6.52 -4.53 25.91
N LEU A 230 -6.09 -3.64 26.81
CA LEU A 230 -6.85 -3.26 28.02
C LEU A 230 -8.20 -2.59 27.65
N SER A 231 -8.19 -1.72 26.63
CA SER A 231 -9.41 -1.10 26.11
C SER A 231 -10.42 -2.14 25.61
N ASN A 232 -9.94 -3.14 24.86
CA ASN A 232 -10.77 -4.25 24.38
C ASN A 232 -11.31 -5.09 25.56
N ALA A 233 -10.46 -5.46 26.50
CA ALA A 233 -10.88 -6.20 27.69
C ALA A 233 -11.96 -5.45 28.48
N LEU A 234 -11.78 -4.14 28.73
CA LEU A 234 -12.79 -3.26 29.35
C LEU A 234 -14.10 -3.21 28.58
N LYS A 235 -14.03 -3.25 27.25
CA LYS A 235 -15.21 -3.16 26.39
C LYS A 235 -16.05 -4.43 26.44
N TYR A 236 -15.42 -5.59 26.39
CA TYR A 236 -16.10 -6.87 26.25
C TYR A 236 -16.32 -7.62 27.56
N THR A 237 -15.78 -7.11 28.68
CA THR A 237 -16.03 -7.65 30.02
C THR A 237 -17.11 -6.83 30.70
N LYS A 238 -18.22 -7.49 31.10
CA LYS A 238 -19.32 -6.87 31.87
C LYS A 238 -19.14 -7.09 33.36
N ASN A 239 -18.73 -8.29 33.74
CA ASN A 239 -18.53 -8.70 35.14
C ASN A 239 -17.22 -9.52 35.24
N GLY A 240 -16.54 -9.45 36.39
CA GLY A 240 -15.28 -10.14 36.61
C GLY A 240 -14.10 -9.21 36.47
N GLY A 241 -13.11 -9.54 35.63
CA GLY A 241 -11.89 -8.73 35.56
C GLY A 241 -10.91 -9.09 34.45
N VAL A 242 -9.74 -8.49 34.57
CA VAL A 242 -8.62 -8.68 33.65
C VAL A 242 -7.39 -9.07 34.48
N THR A 243 -6.66 -10.06 33.99
CA THR A 243 -5.41 -10.53 34.61
C THR A 243 -4.26 -10.35 33.63
N ILE A 244 -3.15 -9.76 34.09
CA ILE A 244 -1.94 -9.53 33.32
C ILE A 244 -0.80 -10.29 34.00
N TYR A 245 -0.12 -11.17 33.25
CA TYR A 245 1.00 -11.96 33.73
C TYR A 245 1.92 -12.41 32.61
N ALA A 246 3.10 -12.91 32.94
CA ALA A 246 4.01 -13.45 31.96
C ALA A 246 4.24 -14.95 32.13
N GLN A 247 4.44 -15.64 31.00
CA GLN A 247 4.91 -17.03 30.94
C GLN A 247 6.15 -17.09 30.05
N GLY A 248 7.32 -17.18 30.63
CA GLY A 248 8.58 -17.02 29.93
C GLY A 248 8.68 -15.60 29.33
N ARG A 249 8.89 -15.49 28.03
CA ARG A 249 8.93 -14.20 27.33
C ARG A 249 7.57 -13.81 26.69
N ARG A 250 6.49 -14.47 27.10
CA ARG A 250 5.14 -14.17 26.60
C ARG A 250 4.38 -13.39 27.65
N LEU A 251 3.94 -12.19 27.29
CA LEU A 251 2.99 -11.40 28.09
C LEU A 251 1.58 -11.82 27.74
N ILE A 252 0.77 -12.14 28.76
CA ILE A 252 -0.60 -12.59 28.62
C ILE A 252 -1.52 -11.57 29.27
N ILE A 253 -2.53 -11.15 28.53
CA ILE A 253 -3.64 -10.31 29.01
C ILE A 253 -4.91 -11.11 28.81
N GLU A 254 -5.52 -11.51 29.93
CA GLU A 254 -6.67 -12.42 29.99
C GLU A 254 -7.87 -11.70 30.61
N ASP A 255 -9.01 -11.68 29.91
CA ASP A 255 -10.26 -11.14 30.37
C ASP A 255 -11.30 -12.27 30.63
N THR A 256 -12.26 -11.99 31.50
CA THR A 256 -13.40 -12.89 31.80
C THR A 256 -14.65 -12.41 31.03
N GLY A 257 -14.49 -11.87 29.86
CA GLY A 257 -15.56 -11.31 29.06
C GLY A 257 -16.40 -12.34 28.31
N MET A 258 -17.14 -11.88 27.32
CA MET A 258 -18.06 -12.74 26.56
C MET A 258 -17.37 -13.76 25.65
N GLY A 259 -16.07 -13.64 25.43
CA GLY A 259 -15.33 -14.50 24.52
C GLY A 259 -15.64 -14.21 23.04
N ILE A 260 -14.93 -14.96 22.18
CA ILE A 260 -14.98 -14.81 20.71
C ILE A 260 -15.35 -16.18 20.12
N PRO A 261 -16.32 -16.25 19.19
CA PRO A 261 -16.65 -17.48 18.49
C PRO A 261 -15.44 -18.05 17.71
N PRO A 262 -15.26 -19.38 17.65
CA PRO A 262 -14.14 -19.99 16.92
C PRO A 262 -14.10 -19.61 15.44
N THR A 263 -15.25 -19.32 14.84
CA THR A 263 -15.36 -18.89 13.43
C THR A 263 -14.84 -17.48 13.19
N GLU A 264 -14.82 -16.63 14.23
CA GLU A 264 -14.37 -15.24 14.16
C GLU A 264 -12.90 -15.10 14.59
N LEU A 265 -12.42 -15.97 15.46
CA LEU A 265 -11.09 -15.88 16.08
C LEU A 265 -9.93 -15.73 15.08
N PRO A 266 -9.89 -16.44 13.93
CA PRO A 266 -8.83 -16.24 12.94
C PRO A 266 -8.83 -14.86 12.29
N ARG A 267 -9.96 -14.15 12.33
CA ARG A 267 -10.18 -12.91 11.61
C ARG A 267 -10.10 -11.63 12.45
N ILE A 268 -9.96 -11.76 13.79
CA ILE A 268 -9.99 -10.61 14.71
C ILE A 268 -8.88 -9.57 14.46
N PHE A 269 -7.80 -9.99 13.80
CA PHE A 269 -6.69 -9.13 13.40
C PHE A 269 -6.83 -8.56 11.97
N GLU A 270 -7.86 -8.98 11.22
CA GLU A 270 -8.15 -8.41 9.91
C GLU A 270 -8.61 -6.94 10.05
N LYS A 271 -8.22 -6.11 9.08
CA LYS A 271 -8.62 -4.71 9.05
C LYS A 271 -10.14 -4.56 8.95
N SER A 272 -10.70 -3.72 9.83
CA SER A 272 -12.14 -3.40 9.88
C SER A 272 -13.04 -4.60 10.20
N PHE A 273 -12.47 -5.72 10.68
CA PHE A 273 -13.27 -6.84 11.11
C PHE A 273 -13.92 -6.52 12.46
N THR A 274 -15.25 -6.57 12.46
CA THR A 274 -16.08 -6.47 13.66
C THR A 274 -16.96 -7.70 13.71
N GLY A 275 -16.74 -8.60 14.67
CA GLY A 275 -17.57 -9.79 14.85
C GLY A 275 -19.07 -9.44 15.02
N GLU A 276 -19.93 -10.44 15.11
CA GLU A 276 -21.40 -10.24 15.28
C GLU A 276 -21.72 -9.33 16.46
N ASN A 277 -20.98 -9.46 17.56
CA ASN A 277 -21.11 -8.59 18.74
C ASN A 277 -20.65 -7.15 18.48
N GLY A 278 -19.74 -6.95 17.55
CA GLY A 278 -19.27 -5.61 17.14
C GLY A 278 -20.21 -4.92 16.16
N ARG A 279 -21.00 -5.65 15.40
CA ARG A 279 -22.03 -5.08 14.51
C ARG A 279 -23.22 -4.48 15.27
N THR A 280 -23.55 -5.07 16.41
CA THR A 280 -24.58 -4.54 17.33
C THR A 280 -24.08 -3.36 18.16
N ASP A 281 -22.80 -3.32 18.50
CA ASP A 281 -22.18 -2.20 19.20
C ASP A 281 -21.54 -1.23 18.19
N ARG A 282 -22.23 -0.11 17.90
CA ARG A 282 -21.74 0.97 17.01
C ARG A 282 -20.39 1.58 17.43
N ARG A 283 -19.79 1.11 18.52
CA ARG A 283 -18.50 1.54 19.08
C ARG A 283 -17.32 0.69 18.63
N THR A 284 -17.43 -0.15 17.58
CA THR A 284 -16.34 -1.00 17.09
C THR A 284 -15.93 -0.62 15.66
N THR A 285 -14.68 -0.27 15.48
CA THR A 285 -14.11 -0.03 14.14
C THR A 285 -13.42 -1.25 13.53
N GLY A 286 -13.15 -2.28 14.34
CA GLY A 286 -12.28 -3.39 13.92
C GLY A 286 -10.84 -2.99 13.60
N LEU A 287 -10.41 -1.80 14.04
CA LEU A 287 -9.08 -1.26 13.73
C LEU A 287 -8.06 -1.51 14.84
N GLY A 288 -8.52 -1.60 16.10
CA GLY A 288 -7.63 -1.71 17.26
C GLY A 288 -6.70 -2.90 17.22
N LEU A 289 -7.24 -4.12 17.07
CA LEU A 289 -6.43 -5.36 17.01
C LEU A 289 -5.59 -5.43 15.73
N TYR A 290 -6.10 -4.94 14.60
CA TYR A 290 -5.32 -4.81 13.38
C TYR A 290 -4.06 -3.94 13.59
N LEU A 291 -4.21 -2.78 14.26
CA LEU A 291 -3.08 -1.91 14.56
C LEU A 291 -2.12 -2.53 15.59
N CYS A 292 -2.65 -3.31 16.57
CA CYS A 292 -1.81 -4.09 17.48
C CYS A 292 -0.93 -5.09 16.71
N GLN A 293 -1.51 -5.83 15.77
CA GLN A 293 -0.75 -6.78 14.95
C GLN A 293 0.32 -6.09 14.11
N ARG A 294 -0.02 -4.98 13.46
CA ARG A 294 0.95 -4.18 12.69
C ARG A 294 2.08 -3.62 13.56
N ALA A 295 1.74 -3.10 14.73
CA ALA A 295 2.74 -2.60 15.69
C ALA A 295 3.64 -3.74 16.23
N CYS A 296 3.08 -4.89 16.55
CA CYS A 296 3.85 -6.07 16.96
C CYS A 296 4.81 -6.52 15.85
N THR A 297 4.34 -6.62 14.60
CA THR A 297 5.19 -6.95 13.44
C THR A 297 6.34 -5.96 13.29
N LEU A 298 6.06 -4.66 13.42
CA LEU A 298 7.06 -3.60 13.34
C LEU A 298 8.13 -3.71 14.45
N LEU A 299 7.71 -4.12 15.65
CA LEU A 299 8.60 -4.33 16.80
C LEU A 299 9.38 -5.67 16.74
N GLY A 300 9.05 -6.56 15.81
CA GLY A 300 9.56 -7.93 15.77
C GLY A 300 8.94 -8.84 16.85
N HIS A 301 7.74 -8.51 17.32
CA HIS A 301 6.99 -9.26 18.32
C HIS A 301 5.83 -10.04 17.68
N GLY A 302 5.42 -11.14 18.32
CA GLY A 302 4.25 -11.90 17.92
C GLY A 302 3.00 -11.49 18.70
N ILE A 303 1.82 -11.63 18.08
CA ILE A 303 0.52 -11.50 18.77
C ILE A 303 -0.39 -12.65 18.37
N ALA A 304 -1.04 -13.27 19.35
CA ALA A 304 -2.01 -14.34 19.16
C ALA A 304 -3.16 -14.16 20.15
N ALA A 305 -4.29 -14.82 19.88
CA ALA A 305 -5.42 -14.82 20.78
C ALA A 305 -6.02 -16.22 20.89
N GLU A 306 -6.45 -16.55 22.10
CA GLU A 306 -7.21 -17.75 22.46
C GLU A 306 -8.50 -17.28 23.13
N SER A 307 -9.64 -17.89 22.80
CA SER A 307 -10.92 -17.46 23.36
C SER A 307 -11.93 -18.57 23.37
N GLU A 308 -12.79 -18.54 24.38
CA GLU A 308 -13.93 -19.42 24.50
C GLU A 308 -15.17 -18.60 24.86
N VAL A 309 -16.26 -18.81 24.12
CA VAL A 309 -17.51 -18.07 24.33
C VAL A 309 -18.03 -18.28 25.75
N GLY A 310 -18.29 -17.21 26.48
CA GLY A 310 -18.76 -17.21 27.86
C GLY A 310 -17.68 -17.35 28.92
N LYS A 311 -16.42 -17.60 28.53
CA LYS A 311 -15.29 -17.71 29.50
C LYS A 311 -14.34 -16.51 29.42
N GLY A 312 -14.19 -15.88 28.23
CA GLY A 312 -13.34 -14.74 28.03
C GLY A 312 -12.32 -14.91 26.90
N THR A 313 -11.37 -14.00 26.85
CA THR A 313 -10.33 -13.96 25.82
C THR A 313 -8.96 -13.81 26.47
N ARG A 314 -7.98 -14.55 25.96
CA ARG A 314 -6.58 -14.47 26.31
C ARG A 314 -5.80 -13.98 25.10
N VAL A 315 -5.19 -12.80 25.19
CA VAL A 315 -4.27 -12.28 24.16
C VAL A 315 -2.84 -12.50 24.64
N ILE A 316 -2.02 -13.06 23.76
CA ILE A 316 -0.64 -13.47 24.01
C ILE A 316 0.27 -12.60 23.15
N LEU A 317 1.15 -11.83 23.77
CA LEU A 317 2.22 -11.09 23.10
C LEU A 317 3.52 -11.88 23.26
N ASP A 318 4.05 -12.44 22.16
CA ASP A 318 5.36 -13.09 22.18
C ASP A 318 6.43 -12.01 22.00
N LEU A 319 7.15 -11.73 23.09
CA LEU A 319 8.19 -10.71 23.16
C LEU A 319 9.59 -11.26 22.89
N ALA A 320 9.68 -12.55 22.53
CA ALA A 320 10.89 -13.11 21.92
C ALA A 320 11.00 -12.51 20.53
N ARG A 321 12.08 -11.74 20.27
CA ARG A 321 12.28 -11.12 18.97
C ARG A 321 12.51 -12.19 17.92
N SER A 322 11.63 -12.26 16.92
CA SER A 322 11.93 -12.91 15.64
C SER A 322 12.78 -11.94 14.81
N ASP A 323 13.80 -12.45 14.12
CA ASP A 323 14.59 -11.64 13.20
C ASP A 323 13.66 -10.87 12.26
N ILE A 324 13.79 -9.54 12.28
CA ILE A 324 13.05 -8.68 11.37
C ILE A 324 13.62 -8.96 9.97
N PRO A 325 12.81 -9.38 8.97
CA PRO A 325 13.29 -9.46 7.61
C PRO A 325 13.74 -8.05 7.21
N THR A 326 15.03 -7.84 7.04
CA THR A 326 15.57 -6.67 6.38
C THR A 326 15.31 -6.84 4.89
N GLU A 327 14.23 -6.21 4.38
CA GLU A 327 14.09 -5.96 2.94
C GLU A 327 14.98 -4.81 2.49
#